data_92d3c1059e0e48a1c802b099e030a523
#
_entry.id   92d3c1059e0e48a1c802b099e030a523
#
_cell.length_a   1.000
_cell.length_b   1.000
_cell.length_c   1.000
_cell.angle_alpha   90.00
_cell.angle_beta   90.00
_cell.angle_gamma   90.00
#
_symmetry.space_group_name_H-M   'P 1'
#
loop_
_entity.id
_entity.type
_entity.pdbx_description
1 polymer ?
#
loop_
_entity_poly.entity_id
_entity_poly.type
_entity_poly.pdbx_seq_one_letter_code
_entity_poly.pdbx_strand_id
1 'polypeptide(L)'
;MDAALIDKDGKGTQFFGDAPIDFCHRVDGQPNVYLLQVTLTFERSAQTAPLPGQFCLIRAKHTAVRYNRPISVYHVETKECADGSRNVSVQFMILEKGAGTKELCRLNTGDMVTVIGPMGTPWPTPPAGSEGKICLVGAGIGVAPVANFASTLPPKSYDFYASFKTGSYGLEYLNASNILITTDDGSVGVKGMLPEALSEDAIQKADYKVIYACGPAPALAYVKAVAEKLGILCYISMEHRMLCGLGACLGCTIETSEGLKRCCKDGPVFDSRILDFPKPAPRRPALPKDVELDVSVEIAGVNFSNPVIASGGTFAFGQNFRGVSDVADWGGIVSKGVTLEPREGNHGERSLEVAGGNMNSIGLQNPGIPYFIKELLPDMLGLGPVVIANL
;
A
#
# COMPACT_ATOMS: atom_id res chain seq x y z
N MET A 1 -21.17 -7.15 13.93
CA MET A 1 -20.29 -8.10 13.20
C MET A 1 -21.14 -8.71 12.11
N ASP A 2 -20.72 -8.59 10.85
CA ASP A 2 -21.47 -9.20 9.75
C ASP A 2 -21.40 -10.72 9.85
N ALA A 3 -22.53 -11.38 9.76
CA ALA A 3 -22.67 -12.85 9.84
C ALA A 3 -21.82 -13.61 8.81
N ALA A 4 -21.35 -12.92 7.75
CA ALA A 4 -20.49 -13.47 6.69
C ALA A 4 -19.02 -13.71 7.12
N LEU A 5 -18.57 -13.13 8.24
CA LEU A 5 -17.19 -13.26 8.72
C LEU A 5 -17.05 -14.29 9.85
N ILE A 6 -18.15 -14.86 10.30
CA ILE A 6 -18.19 -15.80 11.43
C ILE A 6 -19.01 -17.01 11.01
N ASP A 7 -18.51 -18.20 11.26
CA ASP A 7 -19.25 -19.44 11.04
C ASP A 7 -20.31 -19.65 12.13
N LYS A 8 -21.13 -20.69 11.96
CA LYS A 8 -22.18 -21.07 12.91
C LYS A 8 -21.66 -21.37 14.32
N ASP A 9 -20.37 -21.62 14.46
CA ASP A 9 -19.71 -21.92 15.74
C ASP A 9 -19.03 -20.65 16.32
N GLY A 10 -19.28 -19.45 15.74
CA GLY A 10 -18.72 -18.18 16.18
C GLY A 10 -17.26 -17.97 15.82
N LYS A 11 -16.70 -18.79 14.91
CA LYS A 11 -15.30 -18.70 14.45
C LYS A 11 -15.20 -17.97 13.12
N GLY A 12 -14.12 -17.21 12.93
CA GLY A 12 -13.88 -16.47 11.69
C GLY A 12 -13.75 -17.41 10.47
N THR A 13 -14.28 -16.97 9.34
CA THR A 13 -14.19 -17.68 8.04
C THR A 13 -12.88 -17.40 7.30
N GLN A 14 -12.07 -16.48 7.82
CA GLN A 14 -10.80 -16.09 7.25
C GLN A 14 -9.66 -16.98 7.76
N PHE A 15 -8.59 -17.10 6.95
CA PHE A 15 -7.31 -17.59 7.41
C PHE A 15 -6.59 -16.49 8.18
N PHE A 16 -6.03 -16.85 9.32
CA PHE A 16 -5.14 -15.99 10.10
C PHE A 16 -4.02 -16.86 10.65
N GLY A 17 -2.82 -16.71 10.11
CA GLY A 17 -1.69 -17.52 10.53
C GLY A 17 -0.43 -17.26 9.73
N ASP A 18 0.60 -18.02 10.07
CA ASP A 18 1.85 -18.02 9.35
C ASP A 18 1.87 -19.17 8.34
N ALA A 19 2.43 -18.91 7.16
CA ALA A 19 2.61 -19.90 6.13
C ALA A 19 4.02 -19.79 5.52
N PRO A 20 4.65 -20.90 5.10
CA PRO A 20 5.88 -20.87 4.35
C PRO A 20 5.60 -20.38 2.92
N ILE A 21 6.56 -19.69 2.35
CA ILE A 21 6.57 -19.36 0.92
C ILE A 21 6.92 -20.58 0.11
N ASP A 22 6.08 -20.91 -0.87
CA ASP A 22 6.37 -21.97 -1.86
C ASP A 22 7.44 -21.49 -2.84
N PHE A 23 7.29 -20.29 -3.35
CA PHE A 23 8.29 -19.58 -4.14
C PHE A 23 8.09 -18.06 -4.09
N CYS A 24 9.17 -17.33 -4.35
CA CYS A 24 9.13 -15.90 -4.67
C CYS A 24 10.21 -15.63 -5.73
N HIS A 25 9.78 -15.17 -6.90
CA HIS A 25 10.71 -14.82 -7.97
C HIS A 25 10.29 -13.56 -8.71
N ARG A 26 11.26 -12.90 -9.30
CA ARG A 26 11.01 -11.73 -10.14
C ARG A 26 10.39 -12.18 -11.46
N VAL A 27 9.39 -11.45 -11.92
CA VAL A 27 8.76 -11.68 -13.22
C VAL A 27 9.75 -11.30 -14.34
N ASP A 28 9.89 -12.15 -15.33
CA ASP A 28 10.82 -11.97 -16.44
C ASP A 28 10.58 -10.64 -17.17
N GLY A 29 11.67 -9.95 -17.47
CA GLY A 29 11.62 -8.65 -18.13
C GLY A 29 11.13 -7.49 -17.26
N GLN A 30 10.76 -7.74 -16.00
CA GLN A 30 10.26 -6.70 -15.08
C GLN A 30 11.24 -6.47 -13.93
N PRO A 31 11.78 -5.25 -13.75
CA PRO A 31 12.81 -5.01 -12.74
C PRO A 31 12.30 -5.04 -11.30
N ASN A 32 11.00 -4.78 -11.10
CA ASN A 32 10.40 -4.53 -9.79
C ASN A 32 9.04 -5.21 -9.58
N VAL A 33 8.70 -6.22 -10.39
CA VAL A 33 7.49 -7.05 -10.22
C VAL A 33 7.90 -8.46 -9.86
N TYR A 34 7.25 -9.00 -8.83
CA TYR A 34 7.53 -10.32 -8.28
C TYR A 34 6.25 -11.14 -8.19
N LEU A 35 6.37 -12.44 -8.39
CA LEU A 35 5.33 -13.42 -8.13
C LEU A 35 5.70 -14.20 -6.88
N LEU A 36 4.82 -14.20 -5.88
CA LEU A 36 4.96 -14.90 -4.60
C LEU A 36 3.79 -15.85 -4.44
N GLN A 37 4.06 -17.11 -4.06
CA GLN A 37 3.04 -18.10 -3.73
C GLN A 37 3.18 -18.58 -2.29
N VAL A 38 2.05 -18.77 -1.65
CA VAL A 38 1.91 -19.47 -0.38
C VAL A 38 0.81 -20.51 -0.47
N THR A 39 0.99 -21.64 0.20
CA THR A 39 -0.08 -22.64 0.37
C THR A 39 -0.62 -22.57 1.80
N LEU A 40 -1.91 -22.28 1.91
CA LEU A 40 -2.65 -22.16 3.16
C LEU A 40 -3.43 -23.47 3.40
N THR A 41 -3.30 -24.06 4.57
CA THR A 41 -4.11 -25.23 4.95
C THR A 41 -5.36 -24.77 5.70
N PHE A 42 -6.51 -25.06 5.15
CA PHE A 42 -7.82 -24.75 5.72
C PHE A 42 -8.39 -26.00 6.39
N GLU A 43 -8.31 -26.01 7.72
CA GLU A 43 -8.76 -27.14 8.54
C GLU A 43 -10.29 -27.14 8.77
N ARG A 44 -10.93 -25.98 8.59
CA ARG A 44 -12.36 -25.79 8.84
C ARG A 44 -13.13 -25.61 7.54
N SER A 45 -14.26 -26.29 7.42
CA SER A 45 -15.14 -26.17 6.24
C SER A 45 -15.66 -24.74 6.02
N ALA A 46 -15.79 -23.95 7.09
CA ALA A 46 -16.25 -22.56 7.01
C ALA A 46 -15.20 -21.57 6.47
N GLN A 47 -13.90 -21.95 6.48
CA GLN A 47 -12.88 -21.10 5.85
C GLN A 47 -13.05 -21.14 4.33
N THR A 48 -12.98 -19.99 3.69
CA THR A 48 -13.21 -19.85 2.25
C THR A 48 -11.93 -19.46 1.51
N ALA A 49 -11.69 -20.08 0.37
CA ALA A 49 -10.65 -19.64 -0.54
C ALA A 49 -10.96 -18.22 -1.03
N PRO A 50 -9.93 -17.41 -1.34
CA PRO A 50 -10.14 -16.08 -1.88
C PRO A 50 -10.97 -16.09 -3.17
N LEU A 51 -11.98 -15.23 -3.23
CA LEU A 51 -12.73 -14.96 -4.44
C LEU A 51 -12.05 -13.86 -5.27
N PRO A 52 -12.24 -13.84 -6.60
CA PRO A 52 -11.69 -12.78 -7.45
C PRO A 52 -12.11 -11.38 -6.99
N GLY A 53 -11.14 -10.45 -6.92
CA GLY A 53 -11.34 -9.09 -6.41
C GLY A 53 -10.96 -8.92 -4.95
N GLN A 54 -10.87 -9.99 -4.18
CA GLN A 54 -10.41 -9.95 -2.80
C GLN A 54 -8.88 -9.86 -2.70
N PHE A 55 -8.40 -9.52 -1.51
CA PHE A 55 -6.98 -9.38 -1.18
C PHE A 55 -6.65 -10.07 0.15
N CYS A 56 -5.36 -10.23 0.41
CA CYS A 56 -4.86 -10.64 1.72
C CYS A 56 -3.92 -9.57 2.28
N LEU A 57 -3.85 -9.49 3.60
CA LEU A 57 -2.80 -8.77 4.30
C LEU A 57 -1.61 -9.69 4.52
N ILE A 58 -0.44 -9.30 4.02
CA ILE A 58 0.77 -10.13 4.06
C ILE A 58 1.91 -9.34 4.69
N ARG A 59 2.74 -10.04 5.47
CA ARG A 59 3.96 -9.49 6.07
C ARG A 59 4.98 -10.61 6.27
N ALA A 60 6.27 -10.33 6.02
CA ALA A 60 7.35 -11.23 6.44
C ALA A 60 7.32 -11.44 7.97
N LYS A 61 7.55 -12.66 8.44
CA LYS A 61 7.45 -12.98 9.87
C LYS A 61 8.53 -12.28 10.70
N HIS A 62 9.78 -12.33 10.25
CA HIS A 62 10.92 -11.72 10.91
C HIS A 62 11.29 -10.42 10.21
N THR A 63 10.66 -9.32 10.61
CA THR A 63 10.77 -8.02 9.93
C THR A 63 10.73 -6.87 10.91
N ALA A 64 11.45 -5.79 10.58
CA ALA A 64 11.28 -4.48 11.23
C ALA A 64 10.03 -3.73 10.74
N VAL A 65 9.39 -4.19 9.68
CA VAL A 65 8.16 -3.58 9.12
C VAL A 65 6.95 -3.99 9.95
N ARG A 66 6.33 -3.04 10.61
CA ARG A 66 5.23 -3.29 11.57
C ARG A 66 3.89 -3.60 10.93
N TYR A 67 3.60 -3.04 9.76
CA TYR A 67 2.27 -3.16 9.16
C TYR A 67 2.24 -4.22 8.06
N ASN A 68 1.12 -4.93 7.97
CA ASN A 68 0.84 -5.83 6.85
C ASN A 68 0.63 -5.03 5.56
N ARG A 69 0.85 -5.69 4.42
CA ARG A 69 0.61 -5.12 3.09
C ARG A 69 -0.64 -5.73 2.49
N PRO A 70 -1.64 -4.91 2.09
CA PRO A 70 -2.75 -5.41 1.30
C PRO A 70 -2.25 -5.73 -0.10
N ILE A 71 -2.34 -7.00 -0.46
CA ILE A 71 -1.93 -7.49 -1.79
C ILE A 71 -3.13 -8.23 -2.40
N SER A 72 -3.55 -7.79 -3.57
CA SER A 72 -4.62 -8.44 -4.32
C SER A 72 -4.22 -9.85 -4.72
N VAL A 73 -5.18 -10.75 -4.69
CA VAL A 73 -4.97 -12.12 -5.13
C VAL A 73 -4.89 -12.15 -6.65
N TYR A 74 -3.86 -12.82 -7.19
CA TYR A 74 -3.62 -12.98 -8.62
C TYR A 74 -4.13 -14.31 -9.15
N HIS A 75 -3.88 -15.42 -8.42
CA HIS A 75 -4.34 -16.75 -8.81
C HIS A 75 -4.60 -17.60 -7.57
N VAL A 76 -5.54 -18.54 -7.68
CA VAL A 76 -5.92 -19.45 -6.58
C VAL A 76 -6.12 -20.84 -7.12
N GLU A 77 -5.49 -21.82 -6.48
CA GLU A 77 -5.75 -23.23 -6.70
C GLU A 77 -6.15 -23.89 -5.38
N THR A 78 -7.17 -24.73 -5.43
CA THR A 78 -7.64 -25.47 -4.23
C THR A 78 -7.52 -26.96 -4.46
N LYS A 79 -6.95 -27.65 -3.49
CA LYS A 79 -6.81 -29.11 -3.49
C LYS A 79 -7.41 -29.68 -2.21
N GLU A 80 -8.38 -30.56 -2.34
CA GLU A 80 -8.96 -31.31 -1.22
C GLU A 80 -7.96 -32.35 -0.74
N CYS A 81 -7.83 -32.49 0.59
CA CYS A 81 -6.98 -33.48 1.23
C CYS A 81 -7.82 -34.65 1.77
N ALA A 82 -7.19 -35.82 1.94
CA ALA A 82 -7.87 -37.03 2.38
C ALA A 82 -8.46 -36.95 3.81
N ASP A 83 -7.95 -36.06 4.63
CA ASP A 83 -8.40 -35.79 6.01
C ASP A 83 -9.56 -34.78 6.08
N GLY A 84 -10.07 -34.29 4.94
CA GLY A 84 -11.12 -33.30 4.85
C GLY A 84 -10.62 -31.83 4.97
N SER A 85 -9.34 -31.61 5.15
CA SER A 85 -8.74 -30.28 5.03
C SER A 85 -8.59 -29.89 3.56
N ARG A 86 -8.30 -28.60 3.31
CA ARG A 86 -8.06 -28.08 1.96
C ARG A 86 -6.76 -27.30 1.93
N ASN A 87 -5.91 -27.62 0.97
CA ASN A 87 -4.77 -26.80 0.64
C ASN A 87 -5.16 -25.78 -0.43
N VAL A 88 -4.99 -24.50 -0.11
CA VAL A 88 -5.30 -23.39 -1.00
C VAL A 88 -4.01 -22.67 -1.33
N SER A 89 -3.51 -22.88 -2.54
CA SER A 89 -2.34 -22.17 -3.06
C SER A 89 -2.79 -20.81 -3.59
N VAL A 90 -2.21 -19.74 -3.05
CA VAL A 90 -2.55 -18.36 -3.40
C VAL A 90 -1.32 -17.67 -3.97
N GLN A 91 -1.44 -17.14 -5.18
CA GLN A 91 -0.41 -16.34 -5.82
C GLN A 91 -0.71 -14.86 -5.68
N PHE A 92 0.34 -14.11 -5.42
CA PHE A 92 0.34 -12.67 -5.28
C PHE A 92 1.35 -12.04 -6.22
N MET A 93 0.89 -11.08 -7.01
CA MET A 93 1.77 -10.27 -7.84
C MET A 93 2.12 -8.99 -7.08
N ILE A 94 3.40 -8.77 -6.81
CA ILE A 94 3.88 -7.73 -5.91
C ILE A 94 4.74 -6.73 -6.69
N LEU A 95 4.34 -5.46 -6.65
CA LEU A 95 5.17 -4.35 -7.11
C LEU A 95 6.10 -3.91 -5.97
N GLU A 96 7.41 -4.05 -6.16
CA GLU A 96 8.41 -3.54 -5.24
C GLU A 96 8.39 -2.00 -5.23
N LYS A 97 7.88 -1.40 -4.16
CA LYS A 97 7.70 0.06 -4.06
C LYS A 97 8.23 0.67 -2.77
N GLY A 98 7.99 0.03 -1.63
CA GLY A 98 8.38 0.54 -0.31
C GLY A 98 8.97 -0.56 0.57
N ALA A 99 9.40 -0.23 1.78
CA ALA A 99 10.11 -1.15 2.67
C ALA A 99 9.44 -2.53 2.81
N GLY A 100 8.12 -2.57 3.07
CA GLY A 100 7.43 -3.85 3.25
C GLY A 100 7.30 -4.69 1.99
N THR A 101 7.10 -4.10 0.81
CA THR A 101 7.10 -4.87 -0.44
C THR A 101 8.52 -5.29 -0.82
N LYS A 102 9.56 -4.48 -0.52
CA LYS A 102 10.95 -4.86 -0.70
C LYS A 102 11.33 -6.08 0.12
N GLU A 103 10.87 -6.16 1.37
CA GLU A 103 11.11 -7.34 2.21
C GLU A 103 10.42 -8.59 1.65
N LEU A 104 9.14 -8.48 1.27
CA LEU A 104 8.39 -9.59 0.67
C LEU A 104 9.07 -10.11 -0.61
N CYS A 105 9.56 -9.21 -1.47
CA CYS A 105 10.23 -9.56 -2.72
C CYS A 105 11.62 -10.20 -2.54
N ARG A 106 12.19 -10.18 -1.33
CA ARG A 106 13.49 -10.78 -1.03
C ARG A 106 13.42 -12.12 -0.31
N LEU A 107 12.21 -12.57 -0.02
CA LEU A 107 11.97 -13.84 0.65
C LEU A 107 12.25 -15.01 -0.31
N ASN A 108 12.70 -16.10 0.27
CA ASN A 108 13.01 -17.36 -0.45
C ASN A 108 11.99 -18.43 -0.08
N THR A 109 11.99 -19.51 -0.85
CA THR A 109 11.22 -20.73 -0.53
C THR A 109 11.51 -21.18 0.90
N GLY A 110 10.44 -21.40 1.67
CA GLY A 110 10.49 -21.80 3.07
C GLY A 110 10.52 -20.66 4.08
N ASP A 111 10.79 -19.42 3.66
CA ASP A 111 10.64 -18.26 4.55
C ASP A 111 9.17 -18.09 4.95
N MET A 112 8.96 -17.66 6.20
CA MET A 112 7.60 -17.54 6.76
C MET A 112 7.01 -16.16 6.55
N VAL A 113 5.75 -16.13 6.15
CA VAL A 113 4.92 -14.92 6.08
C VAL A 113 3.68 -15.07 6.95
N THR A 114 3.27 -13.98 7.59
CA THR A 114 1.95 -13.89 8.20
C THR A 114 0.95 -13.50 7.10
N VAL A 115 -0.12 -14.28 6.97
CA VAL A 115 -1.21 -14.05 6.01
C VAL A 115 -2.52 -13.90 6.78
N ILE A 116 -3.29 -12.88 6.43
CA ILE A 116 -4.63 -12.66 6.95
C ILE A 116 -5.57 -12.41 5.77
N GLY A 117 -6.60 -13.22 5.63
CA GLY A 117 -7.56 -13.08 4.53
C GLY A 117 -8.39 -14.34 4.28
N PRO A 118 -9.19 -14.37 3.24
CA PRO A 118 -9.44 -13.28 2.28
C PRO A 118 -10.18 -12.10 2.90
N MET A 119 -9.98 -10.92 2.34
CA MET A 119 -10.61 -9.68 2.78
C MET A 119 -11.21 -8.91 1.61
N GLY A 120 -12.16 -8.04 1.92
CA GLY A 120 -12.84 -7.18 0.95
C GLY A 120 -13.92 -7.89 0.16
N THR A 121 -14.59 -7.12 -0.71
CA THR A 121 -15.67 -7.59 -1.56
C THR A 121 -15.11 -8.18 -2.87
N PRO A 122 -15.67 -9.29 -3.37
CA PRO A 122 -15.30 -9.84 -4.67
C PRO A 122 -15.86 -8.97 -5.82
N TRP A 123 -15.39 -9.24 -7.05
CA TRP A 123 -16.03 -8.71 -8.23
C TRP A 123 -17.46 -9.22 -8.35
N PRO A 124 -18.43 -8.33 -8.69
CA PRO A 124 -19.80 -8.77 -8.98
C PRO A 124 -19.85 -9.64 -10.24
N THR A 125 -20.72 -10.62 -10.24
CA THR A 125 -20.98 -11.42 -11.43
C THR A 125 -21.47 -10.53 -12.57
N PRO A 126 -21.00 -10.75 -13.82
CA PRO A 126 -21.51 -10.01 -14.98
C PRO A 126 -23.02 -10.14 -15.10
N PRO A 127 -23.74 -9.08 -15.49
CA PRO A 127 -25.18 -9.15 -15.74
C PRO A 127 -25.52 -10.21 -16.78
N ALA A 128 -26.69 -10.82 -16.67
CA ALA A 128 -27.19 -11.75 -17.67
C ALA A 128 -27.26 -11.07 -19.06
N GLY A 129 -26.87 -11.79 -20.12
CA GLY A 129 -26.79 -11.26 -21.48
C GLY A 129 -25.57 -10.41 -21.78
N SER A 130 -24.54 -10.46 -20.92
CA SER A 130 -23.24 -9.77 -21.12
C SER A 130 -22.21 -10.63 -21.83
N GLU A 131 -22.54 -11.86 -22.21
CA GLU A 131 -21.59 -12.79 -22.84
C GLU A 131 -21.00 -12.18 -24.12
N GLY A 132 -19.67 -12.15 -24.22
CA GLY A 132 -18.92 -11.52 -25.31
C GLY A 132 -18.91 -9.99 -25.31
N LYS A 133 -19.53 -9.34 -24.28
CA LYS A 133 -19.61 -7.88 -24.13
C LYS A 133 -19.09 -7.40 -22.79
N ILE A 134 -18.11 -8.12 -22.26
CA ILE A 134 -17.43 -7.81 -20.99
C ILE A 134 -16.08 -7.19 -21.33
N CYS A 135 -15.82 -6.01 -20.79
CA CYS A 135 -14.53 -5.33 -20.89
C CYS A 135 -13.78 -5.42 -19.57
N LEU A 136 -12.60 -5.98 -19.59
CA LEU A 136 -11.69 -6.07 -18.45
C LEU A 136 -10.51 -5.14 -18.65
N VAL A 137 -10.18 -4.33 -17.64
CA VAL A 137 -9.13 -3.31 -17.73
C VAL A 137 -8.17 -3.45 -16.56
N GLY A 138 -6.91 -3.81 -16.84
CA GLY A 138 -5.83 -3.89 -15.86
C GLY A 138 -4.71 -2.90 -16.18
N ALA A 139 -4.43 -1.95 -15.29
CA ALA A 139 -3.33 -1.01 -15.51
C ALA A 139 -2.23 -1.19 -14.44
N GLY A 140 -0.99 -1.37 -14.90
CA GLY A 140 0.15 -1.70 -14.03
C GLY A 140 -0.13 -2.93 -13.18
N ILE A 141 0.18 -2.86 -11.87
CA ILE A 141 -0.06 -3.99 -10.95
C ILE A 141 -1.55 -4.32 -10.78
N GLY A 142 -2.46 -3.39 -11.14
CA GLY A 142 -3.89 -3.64 -11.16
C GLY A 142 -4.34 -4.73 -12.14
N VAL A 143 -3.45 -5.19 -13.02
CA VAL A 143 -3.69 -6.38 -13.86
C VAL A 143 -4.00 -7.61 -13.00
N ALA A 144 -3.35 -7.77 -11.84
CA ALA A 144 -3.44 -8.97 -11.01
C ALA A 144 -4.89 -9.33 -10.58
N PRO A 145 -5.65 -8.45 -9.89
CA PRO A 145 -7.02 -8.80 -9.48
C PRO A 145 -7.99 -8.92 -10.65
N VAL A 146 -7.71 -8.26 -11.79
CA VAL A 146 -8.56 -8.36 -12.99
C VAL A 146 -8.28 -9.65 -13.74
N ALA A 147 -7.01 -10.09 -13.83
CA ALA A 147 -6.64 -11.37 -14.43
C ALA A 147 -7.18 -12.55 -13.59
N ASN A 148 -7.15 -12.43 -12.25
CA ASN A 148 -7.80 -13.42 -11.39
C ASN A 148 -9.30 -13.54 -11.70
N PHE A 149 -10.00 -12.43 -11.88
CA PHE A 149 -11.40 -12.45 -12.26
C PHE A 149 -11.61 -13.05 -13.67
N ALA A 150 -10.78 -12.65 -14.62
CA ALA A 150 -10.81 -13.18 -15.99
C ALA A 150 -10.70 -14.70 -16.04
N SER A 151 -9.89 -15.32 -15.16
CA SER A 151 -9.72 -16.79 -15.10
C SER A 151 -10.98 -17.53 -14.68
N THR A 152 -11.96 -16.86 -14.08
CA THR A 152 -13.25 -17.46 -13.68
C THR A 152 -14.37 -17.26 -14.71
N LEU A 153 -14.13 -16.46 -15.74
CA LEU A 153 -15.09 -16.23 -16.82
C LEU A 153 -14.97 -17.30 -17.90
N PRO A 154 -16.05 -17.58 -18.64
CA PRO A 154 -15.99 -18.50 -19.77
C PRO A 154 -14.94 -18.06 -20.79
N PRO A 155 -14.20 -19.00 -21.40
CA PRO A 155 -13.25 -18.70 -22.45
C PRO A 155 -13.87 -17.87 -23.58
N LYS A 156 -13.13 -16.86 -24.05
CA LYS A 156 -13.56 -15.99 -25.16
C LYS A 156 -14.86 -15.20 -24.90
N SER A 157 -15.27 -15.02 -23.65
CA SER A 157 -16.46 -14.25 -23.28
C SER A 157 -16.20 -12.78 -22.98
N TYR A 158 -14.94 -12.32 -23.01
CA TYR A 158 -14.51 -10.98 -22.65
C TYR A 158 -13.34 -10.49 -23.51
N ASP A 159 -13.15 -9.18 -23.56
CA ASP A 159 -11.95 -8.53 -24.04
C ASP A 159 -11.14 -8.01 -22.86
N PHE A 160 -9.80 -8.05 -22.96
CA PHE A 160 -8.89 -7.62 -21.92
C PHE A 160 -7.97 -6.48 -22.42
N TYR A 161 -8.01 -5.36 -21.73
CA TYR A 161 -7.15 -4.20 -21.98
C TYR A 161 -6.12 -4.08 -20.86
N ALA A 162 -4.84 -4.15 -21.22
CA ALA A 162 -3.74 -4.03 -20.29
C ALA A 162 -2.87 -2.81 -20.61
N SER A 163 -2.54 -2.01 -19.60
CA SER A 163 -1.70 -0.80 -19.78
C SER A 163 -0.54 -0.82 -18.81
N PHE A 164 0.69 -0.67 -19.31
CA PHE A 164 1.91 -0.71 -18.52
C PHE A 164 2.83 0.46 -18.86
N LYS A 165 3.83 0.69 -18.03
CA LYS A 165 4.91 1.64 -18.34
C LYS A 165 5.90 1.05 -19.35
N THR A 166 6.27 -0.22 -19.13
CA THR A 166 7.21 -0.97 -19.97
C THR A 166 6.91 -2.45 -19.87
N GLY A 167 7.08 -3.20 -20.97
CA GLY A 167 6.80 -4.63 -21.02
C GLY A 167 5.36 -4.99 -20.69
N SER A 168 5.10 -6.26 -20.48
CA SER A 168 3.80 -6.77 -20.03
C SER A 168 3.99 -7.93 -19.05
N TYR A 169 3.01 -8.15 -18.18
CA TYR A 169 3.01 -9.23 -17.19
C TYR A 169 1.60 -9.53 -16.69
N GLY A 170 1.43 -10.70 -16.07
CA GLY A 170 0.15 -11.09 -15.45
C GLY A 170 -0.95 -11.42 -16.43
N LEU A 171 -0.60 -11.85 -17.64
CA LEU A 171 -1.53 -12.18 -18.71
C LEU A 171 -1.59 -13.70 -19.01
N GLU A 172 -0.85 -14.50 -18.26
CA GLU A 172 -0.62 -15.94 -18.54
C GLU A 172 -1.89 -16.79 -18.41
N TYR A 173 -2.80 -16.39 -17.53
CA TYR A 173 -4.07 -17.11 -17.29
C TYR A 173 -5.26 -16.58 -18.10
N LEU A 174 -5.03 -15.63 -19.01
CA LEU A 174 -6.11 -15.05 -19.79
C LEU A 174 -6.54 -15.93 -20.96
N ASN A 175 -7.85 -16.09 -21.12
CA ASN A 175 -8.46 -16.70 -22.28
C ASN A 175 -9.52 -15.76 -22.88
N ALA A 176 -9.10 -14.53 -23.18
CA ALA A 176 -9.92 -13.46 -23.74
C ALA A 176 -10.23 -13.66 -25.23
N SER A 177 -11.29 -13.04 -25.75
CA SER A 177 -11.52 -12.89 -27.20
C SER A 177 -10.42 -12.06 -27.83
N ASN A 178 -10.10 -10.92 -27.21
CA ASN A 178 -9.04 -10.04 -27.61
C ASN A 178 -8.23 -9.59 -26.38
N ILE A 179 -6.90 -9.48 -26.54
CA ILE A 179 -6.00 -8.86 -25.56
C ILE A 179 -5.33 -7.68 -26.25
N LEU A 180 -5.60 -6.48 -25.74
CA LEU A 180 -4.99 -5.24 -26.23
C LEU A 180 -4.05 -4.68 -25.15
N ILE A 181 -2.82 -4.41 -25.55
CA ILE A 181 -1.78 -3.94 -24.64
C ILE A 181 -1.30 -2.57 -25.08
N THR A 182 -1.16 -1.65 -24.12
CA THR A 182 -0.44 -0.39 -24.31
C THR A 182 0.75 -0.33 -23.37
N THR A 183 1.85 0.28 -23.86
CA THR A 183 3.02 0.60 -23.02
C THR A 183 3.46 2.04 -23.30
N ASP A 184 3.82 2.77 -22.24
CA ASP A 184 4.22 4.17 -22.36
C ASP A 184 5.42 4.32 -23.31
N ASP A 185 6.35 3.35 -23.27
CA ASP A 185 7.58 3.34 -24.07
C ASP A 185 7.43 2.66 -25.45
N GLY A 186 6.33 1.95 -25.70
CA GLY A 186 6.09 1.19 -26.93
C GLY A 186 6.84 -0.15 -26.99
N SER A 187 7.30 -0.66 -25.86
CA SER A 187 8.02 -1.95 -25.80
C SER A 187 7.15 -3.16 -26.14
N VAL A 188 5.84 -3.09 -25.85
CA VAL A 188 4.86 -4.12 -26.21
C VAL A 188 3.52 -3.46 -26.58
N GLY A 189 2.87 -3.97 -27.61
CA GLY A 189 1.56 -3.50 -28.07
C GLY A 189 1.59 -2.07 -28.64
N VAL A 190 0.56 -1.30 -28.35
CA VAL A 190 0.41 0.07 -28.81
C VAL A 190 1.20 1.02 -27.91
N LYS A 191 1.99 1.91 -28.48
CA LYS A 191 2.71 2.94 -27.72
C LYS A 191 1.74 3.99 -27.19
N GLY A 192 1.76 4.21 -25.89
CA GLY A 192 0.95 5.22 -25.20
C GLY A 192 0.23 4.68 -23.98
N MET A 193 -0.73 5.46 -23.48
CA MET A 193 -1.53 5.12 -22.31
C MET A 193 -2.81 4.36 -22.71
N LEU A 194 -3.56 3.93 -21.72
CA LEU A 194 -4.82 3.19 -21.88
C LEU A 194 -5.79 3.77 -22.94
N PRO A 195 -6.00 5.09 -23.07
CA PRO A 195 -6.90 5.67 -24.09
C PRO A 195 -6.52 5.36 -25.53
N GLU A 196 -5.25 5.07 -25.81
CA GLU A 196 -4.78 4.74 -27.17
C GLU A 196 -5.33 3.39 -27.68
N ALA A 197 -5.59 2.45 -26.78
CA ALA A 197 -6.21 1.17 -27.12
C ALA A 197 -7.71 1.12 -26.75
N LEU A 198 -8.08 1.74 -25.65
CA LEU A 198 -9.44 1.77 -25.12
C LEU A 198 -10.05 3.17 -25.31
N SER A 199 -10.18 3.62 -26.57
CA SER A 199 -10.85 4.89 -26.89
C SER A 199 -12.37 4.79 -26.70
N GLU A 200 -13.03 5.94 -26.55
CA GLU A 200 -14.48 6.04 -26.46
C GLU A 200 -15.18 5.38 -27.67
N ASP A 201 -14.67 5.64 -28.87
CA ASP A 201 -15.19 5.05 -30.10
C ASP A 201 -15.02 3.52 -30.13
N ALA A 202 -13.89 3.01 -29.64
CA ALA A 202 -13.65 1.58 -29.54
C ALA A 202 -14.63 0.90 -28.58
N ILE A 203 -14.87 1.52 -27.42
CA ILE A 203 -15.83 1.03 -26.41
C ILE A 203 -17.25 1.03 -26.96
N GLN A 204 -17.67 2.11 -27.62
CA GLN A 204 -18.99 2.24 -28.22
C GLN A 204 -19.19 1.21 -29.32
N LYS A 205 -18.20 1.01 -30.19
CA LYS A 205 -18.24 0.04 -31.29
C LYS A 205 -18.30 -1.41 -30.81
N ALA A 206 -17.62 -1.72 -29.69
CA ALA A 206 -17.65 -3.06 -29.10
C ALA A 206 -18.96 -3.37 -28.36
N ASP A 207 -19.81 -2.38 -28.11
CA ASP A 207 -21.09 -2.49 -27.41
C ASP A 207 -20.98 -3.21 -26.06
N TYR A 208 -19.94 -2.85 -25.24
CA TYR A 208 -19.76 -3.43 -23.93
C TYR A 208 -20.96 -3.13 -23.01
N LYS A 209 -21.34 -4.12 -22.23
CA LYS A 209 -22.43 -4.02 -21.24
C LYS A 209 -21.91 -3.75 -19.83
N VAL A 210 -20.68 -4.16 -19.56
CA VAL A 210 -20.05 -3.99 -18.26
C VAL A 210 -18.53 -3.86 -18.42
N ILE A 211 -17.94 -2.99 -17.60
CA ILE A 211 -16.49 -2.78 -17.50
C ILE A 211 -16.05 -3.09 -16.07
N TYR A 212 -14.94 -3.83 -15.92
CA TYR A 212 -14.27 -4.08 -14.67
C TYR A 212 -12.85 -3.54 -14.74
N ALA A 213 -12.46 -2.69 -13.82
CA ALA A 213 -11.18 -1.99 -13.91
C ALA A 213 -10.40 -1.96 -12.59
N CYS A 214 -9.08 -2.17 -12.66
CA CYS A 214 -8.15 -1.94 -11.56
C CYS A 214 -6.86 -1.32 -12.08
N GLY A 215 -6.30 -0.36 -11.33
CA GLY A 215 -5.07 0.34 -11.70
C GLY A 215 -4.88 1.67 -10.98
N PRO A 216 -3.94 2.50 -11.45
CA PRO A 216 -3.71 3.82 -10.88
C PRO A 216 -4.88 4.78 -11.13
N ALA A 217 -5.09 5.70 -10.19
CA ALA A 217 -6.23 6.63 -10.20
C ALA A 217 -6.48 7.35 -11.54
N PRO A 218 -5.48 7.82 -12.30
CA PRO A 218 -5.74 8.45 -13.61
C PRO A 218 -6.39 7.50 -14.63
N ALA A 219 -5.98 6.23 -14.67
CA ALA A 219 -6.56 5.25 -15.56
C ALA A 219 -8.01 4.91 -15.14
N LEU A 220 -8.25 4.76 -13.85
CA LEU A 220 -9.59 4.49 -13.31
C LEU A 220 -10.55 5.67 -13.51
N ALA A 221 -10.07 6.91 -13.33
CA ALA A 221 -10.85 8.12 -13.61
C ALA A 221 -11.25 8.22 -15.09
N TYR A 222 -10.35 7.85 -16.00
CA TYR A 222 -10.64 7.80 -17.43
C TYR A 222 -11.71 6.75 -17.72
N VAL A 223 -11.54 5.51 -17.23
CA VAL A 223 -12.51 4.43 -17.46
C VAL A 223 -13.89 4.80 -16.91
N LYS A 224 -13.96 5.36 -15.69
CA LYS A 224 -15.21 5.87 -15.11
C LYS A 224 -15.87 6.90 -16.01
N ALA A 225 -15.12 7.92 -16.44
CA ALA A 225 -15.68 9.01 -17.25
C ALA A 225 -16.27 8.52 -18.58
N VAL A 226 -15.59 7.58 -19.24
CA VAL A 226 -16.08 7.00 -20.50
C VAL A 226 -17.30 6.09 -20.25
N ALA A 227 -17.25 5.26 -19.21
CA ALA A 227 -18.38 4.39 -18.85
C ALA A 227 -19.63 5.20 -18.51
N GLU A 228 -19.51 6.29 -17.74
CA GLU A 228 -20.62 7.20 -17.43
C GLU A 228 -21.19 7.89 -18.68
N LYS A 229 -20.32 8.40 -19.55
CA LYS A 229 -20.73 9.05 -20.80
C LYS A 229 -21.51 8.11 -21.71
N LEU A 230 -21.11 6.84 -21.79
CA LEU A 230 -21.74 5.83 -22.63
C LEU A 230 -22.87 5.04 -21.92
N GLY A 231 -23.12 5.31 -20.64
CA GLY A 231 -24.16 4.61 -19.86
C GLY A 231 -23.84 3.15 -19.58
N ILE A 232 -22.56 2.77 -19.53
CA ILE A 232 -22.09 1.40 -19.32
C ILE A 232 -21.89 1.16 -17.83
N LEU A 233 -22.35 0.02 -17.33
CA LEU A 233 -22.08 -0.42 -15.96
C LEU A 233 -20.58 -0.61 -15.75
N CYS A 234 -20.03 -0.01 -14.69
CA CYS A 234 -18.59 -0.07 -14.45
C CYS A 234 -18.29 -0.33 -12.98
N TYR A 235 -17.47 -1.34 -12.73
CA TYR A 235 -16.96 -1.68 -11.41
C TYR A 235 -15.46 -1.40 -11.34
N ILE A 236 -15.03 -0.77 -10.25
CA ILE A 236 -13.65 -0.36 -10.06
C ILE A 236 -13.13 -0.92 -8.73
N SER A 237 -11.98 -1.59 -8.79
CA SER A 237 -11.24 -1.98 -7.60
C SER A 237 -10.27 -0.87 -7.18
N MET A 238 -10.50 -0.31 -6.00
CA MET A 238 -9.74 0.80 -5.43
C MET A 238 -8.56 0.32 -4.59
N GLU A 239 -7.41 0.93 -4.78
CA GLU A 239 -6.25 0.76 -3.90
C GLU A 239 -6.25 1.84 -2.82
N HIS A 240 -6.02 1.43 -1.57
CA HIS A 240 -5.82 2.36 -0.46
C HIS A 240 -4.82 1.81 0.55
N ARG A 241 -4.20 2.71 1.33
CA ARG A 241 -3.37 2.29 2.46
C ARG A 241 -4.26 1.66 3.52
N MET A 242 -3.87 0.48 4.00
CA MET A 242 -4.64 -0.25 5.00
C MET A 242 -3.78 -0.58 6.22
N LEU A 243 -4.40 -0.55 7.39
CA LEU A 243 -3.79 -0.96 8.65
C LEU A 243 -4.40 -2.28 9.14
N CYS A 244 -5.69 -2.27 9.54
CA CYS A 244 -6.34 -3.46 10.12
C CYS A 244 -6.92 -4.43 9.08
N GLY A 245 -7.35 -3.95 7.91
CA GLY A 245 -8.05 -4.75 6.90
C GLY A 245 -9.49 -5.16 7.26
N LEU A 246 -9.94 -4.90 8.48
CA LEU A 246 -11.20 -5.40 9.06
C LEU A 246 -12.30 -4.33 9.16
N GLY A 247 -12.03 -3.11 8.67
CA GLY A 247 -12.98 -1.99 8.77
C GLY A 247 -13.02 -1.30 10.12
N ALA A 248 -12.19 -1.68 11.09
CA ALA A 248 -12.23 -1.14 12.45
C ALA A 248 -11.46 0.19 12.62
N CYS A 249 -10.30 0.34 11.99
CA CYS A 249 -9.41 1.50 12.19
C CYS A 249 -9.78 2.73 11.35
N LEU A 250 -10.66 2.60 10.37
CA LEU A 250 -11.11 3.64 9.43
C LEU A 250 -10.00 4.26 8.57
N GLY A 251 -8.77 3.74 8.63
CA GLY A 251 -7.60 4.29 7.92
C GLY A 251 -7.65 4.17 6.39
N CYS A 252 -8.49 3.28 5.85
CA CYS A 252 -8.69 3.10 4.41
C CYS A 252 -10.01 3.69 3.89
N THR A 253 -10.54 4.68 4.59
CA THR A 253 -11.79 5.35 4.23
C THR A 253 -11.59 6.25 3.01
N ILE A 254 -12.49 6.14 2.06
CA ILE A 254 -12.60 7.00 0.88
C ILE A 254 -13.93 7.76 0.90
N GLU A 255 -13.95 8.94 0.31
CA GLU A 255 -15.17 9.70 0.07
C GLU A 255 -15.89 9.16 -1.16
N THR A 256 -17.20 9.05 -1.08
CA THR A 256 -18.07 8.62 -2.17
C THR A 256 -19.35 9.44 -2.17
N SER A 257 -20.12 9.43 -3.26
CA SER A 257 -21.43 10.08 -3.31
C SER A 257 -22.44 9.52 -2.30
N GLU A 258 -22.20 8.32 -1.77
CA GLU A 258 -22.99 7.69 -0.70
C GLU A 258 -22.39 7.87 0.69
N GLY A 259 -21.45 8.81 0.87
CA GLY A 259 -20.72 9.02 2.12
C GLY A 259 -19.42 8.24 2.21
N LEU A 260 -18.89 8.11 3.43
CA LEU A 260 -17.60 7.49 3.69
C LEU A 260 -17.69 5.96 3.59
N LYS A 261 -16.85 5.34 2.75
CA LYS A 261 -16.73 3.89 2.58
C LYS A 261 -15.31 3.42 2.91
N ARG A 262 -15.17 2.24 3.44
CA ARG A 262 -13.87 1.63 3.79
C ARG A 262 -13.43 0.66 2.72
N CYS A 263 -12.32 0.89 2.05
CA CYS A 263 -11.82 0.00 1.00
C CYS A 263 -11.65 -1.45 1.45
N CYS A 264 -11.30 -1.69 2.72
CA CYS A 264 -11.06 -3.04 3.22
C CYS A 264 -12.33 -3.84 3.54
N LYS A 265 -13.48 -3.18 3.72
CA LYS A 265 -14.72 -3.83 4.15
C LYS A 265 -15.87 -3.60 3.17
N ASP A 266 -16.08 -2.34 2.77
CA ASP A 266 -17.15 -1.93 1.87
C ASP A 266 -16.73 -2.08 0.39
N GLY A 267 -15.40 -2.21 0.15
CA GLY A 267 -14.70 -2.50 -1.10
C GLY A 267 -13.79 -3.71 -0.97
N PRO A 268 -12.72 -3.82 -1.80
CA PRO A 268 -12.14 -2.78 -2.66
C PRO A 268 -12.93 -2.52 -3.94
N VAL A 269 -13.83 -3.41 -4.32
CA VAL A 269 -14.63 -3.29 -5.54
C VAL A 269 -15.88 -2.47 -5.28
N PHE A 270 -16.04 -1.40 -6.04
CA PHE A 270 -17.17 -0.48 -5.96
C PHE A 270 -17.81 -0.27 -7.33
N ASP A 271 -19.10 0.04 -7.35
CA ASP A 271 -19.74 0.64 -8.50
C ASP A 271 -19.09 2.00 -8.77
N SER A 272 -18.65 2.24 -10.00
CA SER A 272 -17.91 3.47 -10.33
C SER A 272 -18.73 4.74 -10.13
N ARG A 273 -20.04 4.64 -10.16
CA ARG A 273 -20.98 5.78 -10.02
C ARG A 273 -20.90 6.45 -8.65
N ILE A 274 -20.51 5.69 -7.62
CA ILE A 274 -20.36 6.26 -6.27
C ILE A 274 -18.96 6.81 -6.00
N LEU A 275 -17.99 6.54 -6.86
CA LEU A 275 -16.58 6.93 -6.63
C LEU A 275 -16.32 8.35 -7.11
N ASP A 276 -15.70 9.15 -6.25
CA ASP A 276 -15.19 10.47 -6.61
C ASP A 276 -13.68 10.38 -6.83
N PHE A 277 -13.24 10.60 -8.07
CA PHE A 277 -11.83 10.80 -8.36
C PHE A 277 -11.53 12.29 -8.27
N PRO A 278 -10.73 12.74 -7.30
CA PRO A 278 -10.32 14.14 -7.25
C PRO A 278 -9.64 14.49 -8.58
N LYS A 279 -10.05 15.60 -9.17
CA LYS A 279 -9.33 16.15 -10.32
C LYS A 279 -7.86 16.21 -9.93
N PRO A 280 -6.94 15.71 -10.78
CA PRO A 280 -5.52 15.79 -10.47
C PRO A 280 -5.22 17.25 -10.11
N ALA A 281 -4.71 17.47 -8.91
CA ALA A 281 -4.23 18.79 -8.53
C ALA A 281 -3.30 19.25 -9.66
N PRO A 282 -3.43 20.51 -10.11
CA PRO A 282 -2.54 21.01 -11.15
C PRO A 282 -1.13 20.63 -10.73
N ARG A 283 -0.40 19.93 -11.62
CA ARG A 283 1.00 19.57 -11.35
C ARG A 283 1.67 20.88 -10.97
N ARG A 284 2.13 20.99 -9.73
CA ARG A 284 3.05 22.06 -9.40
C ARG A 284 4.14 22.02 -10.47
N PRO A 285 4.41 23.11 -11.16
CA PRO A 285 5.51 23.14 -12.10
C PRO A 285 6.71 22.49 -11.41
N ALA A 286 7.37 21.57 -12.09
CA ALA A 286 8.64 21.06 -11.57
C ALA A 286 9.50 22.30 -11.32
N LEU A 287 9.97 22.49 -10.08
CA LEU A 287 10.88 23.57 -9.78
C LEU A 287 12.05 23.43 -10.76
N PRO A 288 12.44 24.49 -11.46
CA PRO A 288 13.63 24.47 -12.29
C PRO A 288 14.78 23.90 -11.46
N LYS A 289 15.57 23.01 -12.03
CA LYS A 289 16.65 22.32 -11.30
C LYS A 289 17.70 23.25 -10.72
N ASP A 290 17.70 24.50 -11.14
CA ASP A 290 18.70 25.53 -10.84
C ASP A 290 18.13 26.68 -9.97
N VAL A 291 16.96 26.51 -9.36
CA VAL A 291 16.44 27.49 -8.40
C VAL A 291 16.95 27.11 -7.01
N GLU A 292 17.87 27.91 -6.51
CA GLU A 292 18.24 27.93 -5.10
C GLU A 292 17.00 28.37 -4.31
N LEU A 293 16.44 27.44 -3.53
CA LEU A 293 15.25 27.71 -2.70
C LEU A 293 15.71 28.35 -1.41
N ASP A 294 15.33 29.59 -1.19
CA ASP A 294 15.41 30.16 0.14
C ASP A 294 14.33 29.55 1.02
N VAL A 295 14.74 28.68 1.93
CA VAL A 295 13.90 28.03 2.93
C VAL A 295 14.16 28.58 4.34
N SER A 296 14.88 29.70 4.44
CA SER A 296 15.13 30.37 5.70
C SER A 296 13.83 30.89 6.32
N VAL A 297 13.76 30.90 7.64
CA VAL A 297 12.62 31.43 8.40
C VAL A 297 13.12 32.28 9.57
N GLU A 298 12.42 33.35 9.86
CA GLU A 298 12.66 34.15 11.05
C GLU A 298 11.64 33.81 12.14
N ILE A 299 12.08 33.44 13.31
CA ILE A 299 11.23 33.16 14.47
C ILE A 299 11.72 34.00 15.66
N ALA A 300 10.87 34.89 16.16
CA ALA A 300 11.18 35.77 17.29
C ALA A 300 12.49 36.59 17.11
N GLY A 301 12.76 37.06 15.91
CA GLY A 301 13.96 37.85 15.61
C GLY A 301 15.23 37.01 15.41
N VAL A 302 15.12 35.68 15.38
CA VAL A 302 16.24 34.78 15.12
C VAL A 302 16.04 34.11 13.75
N ASN A 303 17.05 34.20 12.90
CA ASN A 303 17.06 33.57 11.58
C ASN A 303 17.51 32.11 11.63
N PHE A 304 16.69 31.23 11.11
CA PHE A 304 16.95 29.80 10.92
C PHE A 304 17.20 29.53 9.43
N SER A 305 18.19 28.73 9.11
CA SER A 305 18.51 28.36 7.72
C SER A 305 17.37 27.58 7.03
N ASN A 306 16.52 26.91 7.79
CA ASN A 306 15.31 26.24 7.36
C ASN A 306 14.37 25.99 8.55
N PRO A 307 13.07 25.63 8.33
CA PRO A 307 12.10 25.49 9.42
C PRO A 307 12.19 24.15 10.19
N VAL A 308 13.18 23.31 9.92
CA VAL A 308 13.31 22.00 10.56
C VAL A 308 14.09 22.14 11.86
N ILE A 309 13.43 21.90 12.98
CA ILE A 309 14.02 22.01 14.33
C ILE A 309 13.97 20.65 15.02
N ALA A 310 15.12 20.17 15.45
CA ALA A 310 15.22 18.91 16.21
C ALA A 310 14.72 19.09 17.65
N SER A 311 13.80 18.21 18.09
CA SER A 311 13.24 18.25 19.45
C SER A 311 14.22 17.75 20.50
N GLY A 312 14.35 18.50 21.60
CA GLY A 312 15.31 18.21 22.66
C GLY A 312 15.15 16.86 23.37
N GLY A 313 13.93 16.34 23.44
CA GLY A 313 13.68 15.02 24.05
C GLY A 313 14.30 13.84 23.29
N THR A 314 14.38 13.94 21.98
CA THR A 314 14.89 12.88 21.10
C THR A 314 16.30 13.13 20.59
N PHE A 315 16.73 14.39 20.57
CA PHE A 315 18.03 14.81 20.02
C PHE A 315 19.13 14.99 21.08
N ALA A 316 18.78 14.90 22.36
CA ALA A 316 19.67 15.13 23.50
C ALA A 316 20.42 16.47 23.40
N PHE A 317 21.74 16.45 23.19
CA PHE A 317 22.58 17.64 22.99
C PHE A 317 23.24 17.64 21.58
N GLY A 318 22.78 16.80 20.67
CA GLY A 318 23.20 16.77 19.27
C GLY A 318 24.47 15.97 18.95
N GLN A 319 25.42 15.84 19.89
CA GLN A 319 26.72 15.22 19.64
C GLN A 319 26.62 13.77 19.18
N ASN A 320 25.64 13.01 19.69
CA ASN A 320 25.43 11.59 19.37
C ASN A 320 24.95 11.37 17.93
N PHE A 321 24.56 12.42 17.23
CA PHE A 321 24.08 12.35 15.85
C PHE A 321 25.18 12.63 14.81
N ARG A 322 26.37 13.05 15.26
CA ARG A 322 27.55 13.15 14.39
C ARG A 322 27.85 11.78 13.77
N GLY A 323 27.87 11.70 12.48
CA GLY A 323 28.08 10.43 11.74
C GLY A 323 26.81 9.65 11.40
N VAL A 324 25.63 10.07 11.89
CA VAL A 324 24.32 9.53 11.48
C VAL A 324 23.64 10.44 10.47
N SER A 325 23.72 11.75 10.69
CA SER A 325 23.25 12.80 9.78
C SER A 325 24.17 14.01 9.88
N ASP A 326 24.20 14.85 8.84
CA ASP A 326 24.83 16.15 8.96
C ASP A 326 23.92 17.06 9.79
N VAL A 327 24.36 17.35 11.02
CA VAL A 327 23.58 18.18 11.94
C VAL A 327 23.48 19.62 11.45
N ALA A 328 24.44 20.08 10.64
CA ALA A 328 24.43 21.42 10.05
C ALA A 328 23.27 21.65 9.04
N ASP A 329 22.69 20.58 8.49
CA ASP A 329 21.52 20.67 7.59
C ASP A 329 20.23 21.07 8.30
N TRP A 330 20.19 21.07 9.63
CA TRP A 330 19.01 21.43 10.41
C TRP A 330 18.93 22.94 10.64
N GLY A 331 17.74 23.53 10.62
CA GLY A 331 17.56 24.94 10.94
C GLY A 331 17.80 25.26 12.41
N GLY A 332 17.43 24.35 13.32
CA GLY A 332 17.64 24.50 14.74
C GLY A 332 17.71 23.19 15.50
N ILE A 333 18.33 23.22 16.68
CA ILE A 333 18.39 22.10 17.62
C ILE A 333 17.98 22.57 19.02
N VAL A 334 17.07 21.82 19.67
CA VAL A 334 16.64 22.08 21.05
C VAL A 334 17.42 21.16 21.98
N SER A 335 18.03 21.71 23.04
CA SER A 335 18.69 20.92 24.05
C SER A 335 17.70 20.01 24.80
N LYS A 336 18.18 18.90 25.33
CA LYS A 336 17.42 18.20 26.37
C LYS A 336 17.12 19.18 27.53
N GLY A 337 15.96 19.02 28.17
CA GLY A 337 15.60 19.85 29.32
C GLY A 337 16.65 19.78 30.39
N VAL A 338 17.14 20.93 30.87
CA VAL A 338 18.13 21.08 31.96
C VAL A 338 17.48 21.79 33.14
N THR A 339 17.88 21.36 34.33
CA THR A 339 17.43 21.95 35.59
C THR A 339 18.61 22.65 36.26
N LEU A 340 18.34 23.56 37.24
CA LEU A 340 19.39 24.27 37.92
C LEU A 340 20.47 23.32 38.48
N GLU A 341 20.02 22.31 39.22
CA GLU A 341 20.85 21.24 39.74
C GLU A 341 20.78 19.99 38.85
N PRO A 342 21.82 19.13 38.84
CA PRO A 342 21.81 17.88 38.13
C PRO A 342 20.68 16.95 38.60
N ARG A 343 20.13 16.16 37.66
CA ARG A 343 19.14 15.09 37.98
C ARG A 343 19.59 13.78 37.39
N GLU A 344 19.63 12.75 38.22
CA GLU A 344 20.00 11.39 37.81
C GLU A 344 18.88 10.67 37.06
N GLY A 345 17.69 11.20 37.13
CA GLY A 345 16.49 10.57 36.57
C GLY A 345 15.92 9.48 37.48
N ASN A 346 14.98 8.71 36.98
CA ASN A 346 14.32 7.65 37.73
C ASN A 346 15.22 6.40 37.81
N HIS A 347 15.11 5.67 38.93
CA HIS A 347 15.77 4.39 39.11
C HIS A 347 14.92 3.25 38.53
N GLY A 348 15.57 2.09 38.29
CA GLY A 348 14.91 0.89 37.76
C GLY A 348 14.76 0.89 36.26
N GLU A 349 13.79 0.14 35.78
CA GLU A 349 13.49 0.00 34.35
C GLU A 349 12.85 1.27 33.81
N ARG A 350 13.49 1.90 32.84
CA ARG A 350 13.12 3.23 32.33
C ARG A 350 12.44 3.22 30.97
N SER A 351 12.41 2.07 30.31
CA SER A 351 11.77 1.90 29.01
C SER A 351 11.19 0.51 28.92
N LEU A 352 9.91 0.43 28.55
CA LEU A 352 9.17 -0.81 28.42
C LEU A 352 8.39 -0.83 27.11
N GLU A 353 8.59 -1.89 26.34
CA GLU A 353 7.79 -2.12 25.17
C GLU A 353 6.37 -2.60 25.58
N VAL A 354 5.36 -1.94 25.03
CA VAL A 354 3.94 -2.28 25.25
C VAL A 354 3.26 -2.53 23.92
N ALA A 355 2.08 -3.18 23.96
CA ALA A 355 1.31 -3.43 22.75
C ALA A 355 1.04 -2.11 21.99
N GLY A 356 1.70 -1.96 20.82
CA GLY A 356 1.55 -0.78 19.97
C GLY A 356 2.44 0.42 20.30
N GLY A 357 3.42 0.30 21.18
CA GLY A 357 4.28 1.43 21.51
C GLY A 357 5.38 1.14 22.52
N ASN A 358 5.93 2.21 23.04
CA ASN A 358 6.95 2.17 24.10
C ASN A 358 6.54 3.15 25.21
N MET A 359 6.50 2.68 26.44
CA MET A 359 6.37 3.49 27.65
C MET A 359 7.76 3.82 28.18
N ASN A 360 8.01 5.07 28.60
CA ASN A 360 9.26 5.42 29.25
C ASN A 360 9.02 6.28 30.49
N SER A 361 9.99 6.22 31.38
CA SER A 361 10.04 6.99 32.63
C SER A 361 11.48 7.41 32.92
N ILE A 362 12.01 8.33 32.12
CA ILE A 362 13.42 8.75 32.21
C ILE A 362 13.66 9.61 33.45
N GLY A 363 12.70 10.44 33.86
CA GLY A 363 12.79 11.30 35.03
C GLY A 363 13.62 12.57 34.83
N LEU A 364 13.63 13.11 33.61
CA LEU A 364 14.34 14.35 33.26
C LEU A 364 15.82 14.32 33.62
N GLN A 365 16.47 13.19 33.35
CA GLN A 365 17.91 13.07 33.59
C GLN A 365 18.69 14.13 32.81
N ASN A 366 19.48 14.93 33.51
CA ASN A 366 20.28 16.00 32.92
C ASN A 366 21.45 16.39 33.87
N PRO A 367 22.53 17.01 33.35
CA PRO A 367 23.72 17.31 34.13
C PRO A 367 23.66 18.64 34.91
N GLY A 368 22.54 19.36 34.86
CA GLY A 368 22.40 20.68 35.43
C GLY A 368 22.91 21.83 34.55
N ILE A 369 22.40 23.03 34.79
CA ILE A 369 22.76 24.25 34.04
C ILE A 369 24.25 24.57 34.06
N PRO A 370 24.96 24.51 35.21
CA PRO A 370 26.39 24.85 35.22
C PRO A 370 27.23 23.97 34.27
N TYR A 371 26.99 22.68 34.28
CA TYR A 371 27.68 21.76 33.37
C TYR A 371 27.23 21.96 31.92
N PHE A 372 25.95 22.18 31.70
CA PHE A 372 25.43 22.45 30.38
C PHE A 372 26.10 23.66 29.73
N ILE A 373 26.17 24.78 30.43
CA ILE A 373 26.78 26.01 29.92
C ILE A 373 28.25 25.82 29.63
N LYS A 374 28.98 25.13 30.55
CA LYS A 374 30.44 25.02 30.48
C LYS A 374 30.88 24.02 29.41
N GLU A 375 30.24 22.88 29.34
CA GLU A 375 30.75 21.73 28.56
C GLU A 375 29.88 21.43 27.32
N LEU A 376 28.53 21.45 27.41
CA LEU A 376 27.67 20.98 26.35
C LEU A 376 27.23 22.07 25.36
N LEU A 377 26.97 23.26 25.86
CA LEU A 377 26.53 24.38 25.02
C LEU A 377 27.57 24.80 23.97
N PRO A 378 28.89 24.90 24.31
CA PRO A 378 29.91 25.20 23.31
C PRO A 378 29.95 24.15 22.19
N ASP A 379 29.81 22.87 22.52
CA ASP A 379 29.76 21.79 21.58
C ASP A 379 28.52 21.88 20.66
N MET A 380 27.35 22.19 21.25
CA MET A 380 26.09 22.39 20.48
C MET A 380 26.23 23.55 19.50
N LEU A 381 26.78 24.67 19.94
CA LEU A 381 27.04 25.85 19.12
C LEU A 381 27.98 25.54 17.95
N GLY A 382 28.94 24.62 18.15
CA GLY A 382 29.84 24.14 17.11
C GLY A 382 29.21 23.21 16.07
N LEU A 383 27.92 22.81 16.20
CA LEU A 383 27.26 21.95 15.27
C LEU A 383 26.66 22.69 14.06
N GLY A 384 26.52 24.03 14.12
CA GLY A 384 26.08 24.88 13.03
C GLY A 384 24.64 25.43 13.11
N PRO A 385 23.61 24.64 13.48
CA PRO A 385 22.24 25.15 13.61
C PRO A 385 22.02 26.12 14.75
N VAL A 386 20.90 26.84 14.72
CA VAL A 386 20.45 27.64 15.86
C VAL A 386 20.22 26.74 17.08
N VAL A 387 20.80 27.09 18.21
CA VAL A 387 20.66 26.34 19.47
C VAL A 387 19.56 26.97 20.32
N ILE A 388 18.60 26.15 20.74
CA ILE A 388 17.51 26.52 21.63
C ILE A 388 17.71 25.76 22.95
N ALA A 389 17.97 26.47 24.04
CA ALA A 389 18.06 25.86 25.36
C ALA A 389 16.65 25.60 25.93
N ASN A 390 16.42 24.36 26.38
CA ASN A 390 15.20 23.95 27.07
C ASN A 390 15.48 23.89 28.58
N LEU A 391 14.89 24.84 29.34
CA LEU A 391 15.11 25.03 30.76
C LEU A 391 13.88 24.62 31.59
#